data_41afadcd42e6cdcdc0f67d888d5bcb63
#
_entry.id   41afadcd42e6cdcdc0f67d888d5bcb63
#
_cell.length_a   1.000
_cell.length_b   1.000
_cell.length_c   1.000
_cell.angle_alpha   90.00
_cell.angle_beta   90.00
_cell.angle_gamma   90.00
#
_symmetry.space_group_name_H-M   'P 1'
#
loop_
_entity.id
_entity.type
_entity.pdbx_description
1 polymer ?
#
loop_
_entity_poly.entity_id
_entity_poly.type
_entity_poly.pdbx_seq_one_letter_code
_entity_poly.pdbx_strand_id
1 'polypeptide(L)'
;MTLRAIPLTADEDASRPALDSARLAAANINPKTRLATDYLNHFNEAIMLLDLLPQMPECIVELIGWEPLSYEEHFQQSHFKDRELAIAAYEAADPIARVRLDELADTMNALLVATCEAFQKRASLDAATHLASETAARLKPLVARAGAVINGYDIEKSDDMTTGEQQAAVDALLEK
;
A
#
# COMPACT_ATOMS: atom_id res chain seq x y z
N MET A 1 -28.52 -3.11 41.44
CA MET A 1 -28.68 -2.55 40.06
C MET A 1 -27.84 -3.40 39.13
N THR A 2 -28.49 -4.39 38.49
CA THR A 2 -27.79 -5.43 37.71
C THR A 2 -27.74 -4.96 36.26
N LEU A 3 -26.54 -4.65 35.74
CA LEU A 3 -26.32 -4.34 34.33
C LEU A 3 -26.55 -5.61 33.50
N ARG A 4 -27.62 -5.59 32.74
CA ARG A 4 -28.00 -6.63 31.80
C ARG A 4 -27.13 -6.44 30.56
N ALA A 5 -26.21 -7.38 30.30
CA ALA A 5 -25.44 -7.44 29.05
C ALA A 5 -26.42 -7.59 27.87
N ILE A 6 -26.33 -6.68 26.90
CA ILE A 6 -27.06 -6.78 25.63
C ILE A 6 -26.27 -7.83 24.79
N PRO A 7 -26.89 -8.93 24.34
CA PRO A 7 -26.22 -9.84 23.44
C PRO A 7 -26.04 -9.13 22.08
N LEU A 8 -24.79 -9.13 21.56
CA LEU A 8 -24.52 -8.81 20.17
C LEU A 8 -25.37 -9.77 19.30
N THR A 9 -26.14 -9.20 18.40
CA THR A 9 -27.05 -9.95 17.55
C THR A 9 -26.25 -10.79 16.55
N ALA A 10 -26.57 -12.08 16.47
CA ALA A 10 -25.96 -13.08 15.59
C ALA A 10 -26.20 -12.84 14.09
N ASP A 11 -26.75 -11.71 13.69
CA ASP A 11 -27.15 -11.38 12.33
C ASP A 11 -26.07 -10.60 11.54
N GLU A 12 -25.08 -10.01 12.24
CA GLU A 12 -23.98 -9.30 11.57
C GLU A 12 -22.89 -10.26 11.03
N ASP A 13 -22.79 -11.47 11.58
CA ASP A 13 -21.80 -12.48 11.15
C ASP A 13 -22.22 -13.23 9.87
N ALA A 14 -23.52 -13.25 9.56
CA ALA A 14 -24.06 -13.92 8.36
C ALA A 14 -23.80 -13.14 7.04
N SER A 15 -23.42 -11.87 7.12
CA SER A 15 -23.18 -10.98 5.98
C SER A 15 -21.71 -10.91 5.54
N ARG A 16 -20.77 -11.43 6.35
CA ARG A 16 -19.35 -11.40 6.02
C ARG A 16 -18.99 -12.47 4.99
N PRO A 17 -18.25 -12.11 3.92
CA PRO A 17 -17.83 -13.09 2.92
C PRO A 17 -16.90 -14.14 3.55
N ALA A 18 -17.10 -15.41 3.21
CA ALA A 18 -16.21 -16.48 3.66
C ALA A 18 -14.79 -16.28 3.11
N LEU A 19 -13.79 -16.25 4.00
CA LEU A 19 -12.37 -16.02 3.70
C LEU A 19 -11.62 -17.34 3.46
N ASP A 20 -12.21 -18.27 2.67
CA ASP A 20 -11.49 -19.47 2.30
C ASP A 20 -10.39 -19.21 1.26
N SER A 21 -9.31 -20.01 1.33
CA SER A 21 -8.10 -19.81 0.51
C SER A 21 -8.38 -19.88 -0.99
N ALA A 22 -9.31 -20.73 -1.44
CA ALA A 22 -9.61 -20.87 -2.85
C ALA A 22 -10.36 -19.63 -3.39
N ARG A 23 -11.28 -19.08 -2.60
CA ARG A 23 -12.02 -17.87 -2.94
C ARG A 23 -11.11 -16.65 -2.96
N LEU A 24 -10.22 -16.52 -1.96
CA LEU A 24 -9.23 -15.43 -1.92
C LEU A 24 -8.32 -15.49 -3.15
N ALA A 25 -7.76 -16.68 -3.48
CA ALA A 25 -6.90 -16.83 -4.64
C ALA A 25 -7.63 -16.54 -5.96
N ALA A 26 -8.89 -16.93 -6.11
CA ALA A 26 -9.70 -16.63 -7.28
C ALA A 26 -9.97 -15.14 -7.47
N ALA A 27 -9.94 -14.36 -6.38
CA ALA A 27 -10.07 -12.90 -6.36
C ALA A 27 -8.73 -12.16 -6.40
N ASN A 28 -7.60 -12.82 -6.70
CA ASN A 28 -6.25 -12.24 -6.64
C ASN A 28 -5.87 -11.65 -5.26
N ILE A 29 -6.43 -12.19 -4.20
CA ILE A 29 -6.08 -11.86 -2.81
C ILE A 29 -5.16 -12.97 -2.31
N ASN A 30 -4.01 -12.62 -1.76
CA ASN A 30 -3.07 -13.62 -1.25
C ASN A 30 -3.69 -14.38 -0.05
N PRO A 31 -3.84 -15.71 -0.10
CA PRO A 31 -4.49 -16.46 0.98
C PRO A 31 -3.73 -16.46 2.31
N LYS A 32 -2.39 -16.27 2.28
CA LYS A 32 -1.53 -16.24 3.49
C LYS A 32 -1.62 -14.89 4.19
N THR A 33 -1.37 -13.80 3.44
CA THR A 33 -1.36 -12.44 3.99
C THR A 33 -2.75 -11.81 4.03
N ARG A 34 -3.69 -12.29 3.20
CA ARG A 34 -5.04 -11.73 2.98
C ARG A 34 -5.04 -10.32 2.40
N LEU A 35 -3.96 -9.96 1.69
CA LEU A 35 -3.78 -8.67 1.03
C LEU A 35 -3.85 -8.85 -0.48
N ALA A 36 -4.33 -7.83 -1.20
CA ALA A 36 -4.46 -7.82 -2.65
C ALA A 36 -3.49 -6.82 -3.28
N THR A 37 -2.79 -7.24 -4.35
CA THR A 37 -1.89 -6.36 -5.10
C THR A 37 -2.61 -5.29 -5.90
N ASP A 38 -3.92 -5.41 -6.09
CA ASP A 38 -4.74 -4.42 -6.80
C ASP A 38 -4.66 -3.02 -6.14
N TYR A 39 -4.49 -2.96 -4.82
CA TYR A 39 -4.23 -1.70 -4.12
C TYR A 39 -3.04 -0.91 -4.68
N LEU A 40 -2.01 -1.60 -5.17
CA LEU A 40 -0.82 -0.96 -5.71
C LEU A 40 -1.08 -0.25 -7.05
N ASN A 41 -2.20 -0.52 -7.72
CA ASN A 41 -2.58 0.18 -8.96
C ASN A 41 -2.74 1.67 -8.72
N HIS A 42 -3.23 2.07 -7.55
CA HIS A 42 -3.34 3.47 -7.13
C HIS A 42 -2.00 4.23 -7.21
N PHE A 43 -0.92 3.60 -6.77
CA PHE A 43 0.44 4.16 -6.85
C PHE A 43 1.05 4.01 -8.24
N ASN A 44 0.77 2.89 -8.92
CA ASN A 44 1.27 2.65 -10.29
C ASN A 44 0.71 3.66 -11.30
N GLU A 45 -0.54 4.08 -11.15
CA GLU A 45 -1.13 5.16 -11.96
C GLU A 45 -0.39 6.48 -11.76
N ALA A 46 -0.12 6.87 -10.51
CA ALA A 46 0.66 8.07 -10.22
C ALA A 46 2.09 7.98 -10.80
N ILE A 47 2.77 6.83 -10.67
CA ILE A 47 4.10 6.60 -11.25
C ILE A 47 4.06 6.73 -12.77
N MET A 48 3.04 6.17 -13.41
CA MET A 48 2.86 6.28 -14.87
C MET A 48 2.72 7.73 -15.30
N LEU A 49 1.91 8.52 -14.62
CA LEU A 49 1.72 9.95 -14.92
C LEU A 49 3.01 10.75 -14.69
N LEU A 50 3.76 10.45 -13.62
CA LEU A 50 5.07 11.06 -13.35
C LEU A 50 6.09 10.73 -14.45
N ASP A 51 6.14 9.48 -14.92
CA ASP A 51 7.04 9.05 -16.00
C ASP A 51 6.64 9.67 -17.37
N LEU A 52 5.36 9.96 -17.59
CA LEU A 52 4.85 10.57 -18.81
C LEU A 52 5.06 12.09 -18.87
N LEU A 53 5.16 12.77 -17.72
CA LEU A 53 5.21 14.23 -17.63
C LEU A 53 6.26 14.89 -18.54
N PRO A 54 7.47 14.34 -18.77
CA PRO A 54 8.47 14.94 -19.68
C PRO A 54 8.00 15.04 -21.14
N GLN A 55 7.12 14.13 -21.58
CA GLN A 55 6.63 14.05 -22.96
C GLN A 55 5.21 14.60 -23.11
N MET A 56 4.43 14.57 -22.02
CA MET A 56 3.04 14.97 -21.93
C MET A 56 2.82 15.89 -20.72
N PRO A 57 3.23 17.17 -20.78
CA PRO A 57 3.13 18.10 -19.65
C PRO A 57 1.71 18.30 -19.10
N GLU A 58 0.69 18.04 -19.92
CA GLU A 58 -0.71 18.07 -19.52
C GLU A 58 -1.08 17.08 -18.43
N CYS A 59 -0.34 15.97 -18.26
CA CYS A 59 -0.53 14.99 -17.18
C CYS A 59 -0.39 15.61 -15.77
N ILE A 60 0.24 16.79 -15.66
CA ILE A 60 0.35 17.51 -14.39
C ILE A 60 -1.01 17.82 -13.77
N VAL A 61 -2.05 18.02 -14.58
CA VAL A 61 -3.40 18.33 -14.10
C VAL A 61 -3.99 17.12 -13.35
N GLU A 62 -3.77 15.91 -13.88
CA GLU A 62 -4.21 14.66 -13.24
C GLU A 62 -3.42 14.40 -11.96
N LEU A 63 -2.10 14.62 -11.97
CA LEU A 63 -1.27 14.52 -10.78
C LEU A 63 -1.68 15.50 -9.67
N ILE A 64 -2.01 16.75 -10.01
CA ILE A 64 -2.51 17.74 -9.03
C ILE A 64 -3.84 17.31 -8.40
N GLY A 65 -4.66 16.57 -9.15
CA GLY A 65 -5.93 16.00 -8.68
C GLY A 65 -5.81 14.66 -7.96
N TRP A 66 -4.59 14.10 -7.86
CA TRP A 66 -4.39 12.82 -7.18
C TRP A 66 -4.56 12.98 -5.66
N GLU A 67 -5.32 12.07 -5.05
CA GLU A 67 -5.61 12.07 -3.63
C GLU A 67 -5.13 10.75 -2.98
N PRO A 68 -4.56 10.80 -1.76
CA PRO A 68 -4.19 9.59 -1.04
C PRO A 68 -5.43 8.77 -0.69
N LEU A 69 -5.35 7.46 -0.85
CA LEU A 69 -6.38 6.52 -0.47
C LEU A 69 -5.79 5.46 0.46
N SER A 70 -6.51 5.14 1.53
CA SER A 70 -6.26 3.93 2.31
C SER A 70 -6.61 2.68 1.50
N TYR A 71 -6.20 1.51 1.98
CA TYR A 71 -6.56 0.23 1.34
C TYR A 71 -8.07 0.07 1.18
N GLU A 72 -8.82 0.35 2.23
CA GLU A 72 -10.28 0.24 2.21
C GLU A 72 -10.92 1.24 1.26
N GLU A 73 -10.52 2.52 1.29
CA GLU A 73 -11.04 3.57 0.40
C GLU A 73 -10.76 3.24 -1.06
N HIS A 74 -9.57 2.73 -1.39
CA HIS A 74 -9.24 2.28 -2.74
C HIS A 74 -10.25 1.24 -3.23
N PHE A 75 -10.50 0.18 -2.46
CA PHE A 75 -11.44 -0.86 -2.88
C PHE A 75 -12.89 -0.37 -2.91
N GLN A 76 -13.30 0.51 -2.00
CA GLN A 76 -14.64 1.11 -2.01
C GLN A 76 -14.90 1.93 -3.28
N GLN A 77 -13.90 2.67 -3.77
CA GLN A 77 -13.99 3.53 -4.94
C GLN A 77 -13.68 2.79 -6.25
N SER A 78 -12.99 1.65 -6.18
CA SER A 78 -12.59 0.89 -7.37
C SER A 78 -13.76 0.13 -8.00
N HIS A 79 -13.58 -0.25 -9.27
CA HIS A 79 -14.47 -1.17 -9.98
C HIS A 79 -14.09 -2.65 -9.73
N PHE A 80 -13.28 -2.92 -8.70
CA PHE A 80 -12.86 -4.26 -8.36
C PHE A 80 -14.08 -5.12 -7.99
N LYS A 81 -14.26 -6.24 -8.71
CA LYS A 81 -15.46 -7.08 -8.58
C LYS A 81 -15.67 -7.63 -7.18
N ASP A 82 -14.57 -8.03 -6.54
CA ASP A 82 -14.56 -8.68 -5.22
C ASP A 82 -14.12 -7.71 -4.09
N ARG A 83 -14.45 -6.40 -4.23
CA ARG A 83 -14.04 -5.33 -3.31
C ARG A 83 -14.42 -5.60 -1.85
N GLU A 84 -15.63 -6.10 -1.61
CA GLU A 84 -16.09 -6.43 -0.25
C GLU A 84 -15.27 -7.58 0.35
N LEU A 85 -14.89 -8.56 -0.48
CA LEU A 85 -14.00 -9.64 -0.06
C LEU A 85 -12.59 -9.12 0.25
N ALA A 86 -12.06 -8.18 -0.56
CA ALA A 86 -10.75 -7.58 -0.32
C ALA A 86 -10.72 -6.79 0.99
N ILE A 87 -11.76 -6.02 1.30
CA ILE A 87 -11.89 -5.26 2.55
C ILE A 87 -12.01 -6.22 3.74
N ALA A 88 -12.89 -7.22 3.68
CA ALA A 88 -13.05 -8.21 4.75
C ALA A 88 -11.76 -9.04 4.97
N ALA A 89 -11.02 -9.34 3.90
CA ALA A 89 -9.74 -10.03 3.97
C ALA A 89 -8.67 -9.17 4.66
N TYR A 90 -8.60 -7.86 4.34
CA TYR A 90 -7.69 -6.92 4.97
C TYR A 90 -7.95 -6.76 6.47
N GLU A 91 -9.20 -6.68 6.92
CA GLU A 91 -9.55 -6.65 8.35
C GLU A 91 -9.02 -7.88 9.09
N ALA A 92 -9.02 -9.04 8.43
CA ALA A 92 -8.56 -10.31 8.96
C ALA A 92 -7.13 -10.67 8.54
N ALA A 93 -6.38 -9.72 7.93
CA ALA A 93 -5.03 -9.92 7.44
C ALA A 93 -4.04 -10.23 8.57
N ASP A 94 -2.90 -10.85 8.20
CA ASP A 94 -1.78 -10.97 9.11
C ASP A 94 -1.38 -9.58 9.65
N PRO A 95 -1.37 -9.38 10.99
CA PRO A 95 -1.14 -8.05 11.58
C PRO A 95 0.20 -7.44 11.18
N ILE A 96 1.26 -8.26 11.01
CA ILE A 96 2.59 -7.78 10.64
C ILE A 96 2.59 -7.33 9.19
N ALA A 97 2.02 -8.14 8.30
CA ALA A 97 1.90 -7.78 6.88
C ALA A 97 1.06 -6.52 6.69
N ARG A 98 -0.05 -6.38 7.41
CA ARG A 98 -0.91 -5.20 7.35
C ARG A 98 -0.17 -3.94 7.79
N VAL A 99 0.44 -3.94 8.98
CA VAL A 99 1.19 -2.78 9.48
C VAL A 99 2.30 -2.37 8.52
N ARG A 100 3.06 -3.33 7.97
CA ARG A 100 4.11 -3.03 7.00
C ARG A 100 3.58 -2.45 5.70
N LEU A 101 2.46 -2.97 5.19
CA LEU A 101 1.82 -2.41 4.00
C LEU A 101 1.35 -0.98 4.26
N ASP A 102 0.70 -0.72 5.40
CA ASP A 102 0.19 0.59 5.77
C ASP A 102 1.33 1.62 5.91
N GLU A 103 2.45 1.27 6.56
CA GLU A 103 3.64 2.13 6.68
C GLU A 103 4.25 2.48 5.31
N LEU A 104 4.30 1.50 4.38
CA LEU A 104 4.77 1.75 3.01
C LEU A 104 3.80 2.64 2.24
N ALA A 105 2.49 2.40 2.38
CA ALA A 105 1.45 3.22 1.76
C ALA A 105 1.49 4.66 2.28
N ASP A 106 1.61 4.86 3.58
CA ASP A 106 1.74 6.19 4.19
C ASP A 106 2.97 6.94 3.67
N THR A 107 4.09 6.24 3.52
CA THR A 107 5.32 6.82 2.96
C THR A 107 5.12 7.23 1.49
N MET A 108 4.49 6.38 0.69
CA MET A 108 4.20 6.68 -0.72
C MET A 108 3.18 7.82 -0.85
N ASN A 109 2.13 7.82 -0.04
CA ASN A 109 1.13 8.87 0.03
C ASN A 109 1.76 10.22 0.38
N ALA A 110 2.59 10.28 1.43
CA ALA A 110 3.26 11.51 1.84
C ALA A 110 4.17 12.06 0.72
N LEU A 111 4.90 11.18 0.02
CA LEU A 111 5.76 11.57 -1.09
C LEU A 111 4.96 12.15 -2.26
N LEU A 112 3.85 11.52 -2.62
CA LEU A 112 2.97 11.98 -3.70
C LEU A 112 2.28 13.30 -3.34
N VAL A 113 1.72 13.42 -2.14
CA VAL A 113 1.08 14.67 -1.67
C VAL A 113 2.07 15.83 -1.74
N ALA A 114 3.30 15.67 -1.21
CA ALA A 114 4.32 16.71 -1.26
C ALA A 114 4.69 17.09 -2.70
N THR A 115 4.73 16.12 -3.62
CA THR A 115 5.01 16.34 -5.04
C THR A 115 3.86 17.10 -5.72
N CYS A 116 2.61 16.71 -5.48
CA CYS A 116 1.42 17.40 -6.00
C CYS A 116 1.33 18.85 -5.51
N GLU A 117 1.62 19.09 -4.23
CA GLU A 117 1.68 20.45 -3.67
C GLU A 117 2.78 21.31 -4.33
N ALA A 118 3.93 20.71 -4.64
CA ALA A 118 5.00 21.41 -5.36
C ALA A 118 4.58 21.79 -6.78
N PHE A 119 3.85 20.92 -7.49
CA PHE A 119 3.30 21.21 -8.80
C PHE A 119 2.27 22.37 -8.76
N GLN A 120 1.43 22.43 -7.74
CA GLN A 120 0.45 23.51 -7.55
C GLN A 120 1.11 24.88 -7.36
N LYS A 121 2.32 24.94 -6.80
CA LYS A 121 3.07 26.17 -6.56
C LYS A 121 3.73 26.76 -7.82
N ARG A 122 3.36 26.29 -9.01
CA ARG A 122 3.81 26.78 -10.33
C ARG A 122 5.33 26.66 -10.53
N ALA A 123 5.90 25.49 -10.30
CA ALA A 123 7.25 25.17 -10.75
C ALA A 123 7.37 25.37 -12.28
N SER A 124 8.55 25.75 -12.77
CA SER A 124 8.79 25.70 -14.21
C SER A 124 8.62 24.28 -14.72
N LEU A 125 8.33 24.11 -16.02
CA LEU A 125 8.18 22.77 -16.59
C LEU A 125 9.43 21.90 -16.35
N ASP A 126 10.63 22.47 -16.47
CA ASP A 126 11.88 21.76 -16.21
C ASP A 126 11.99 21.29 -14.76
N ALA A 127 11.63 22.18 -13.79
CA ALA A 127 11.63 21.81 -12.38
C ALA A 127 10.57 20.73 -12.06
N ALA A 128 9.38 20.83 -12.68
CA ALA A 128 8.32 19.84 -12.52
C ALA A 128 8.74 18.47 -13.09
N THR A 129 9.36 18.46 -14.27
CA THR A 129 9.87 17.25 -14.91
C THR A 129 10.97 16.57 -14.08
N HIS A 130 11.89 17.37 -13.54
CA HIS A 130 12.95 16.84 -12.67
C HIS A 130 12.37 16.24 -11.39
N LEU A 131 11.48 16.95 -10.71
CA LEU A 131 10.79 16.47 -9.51
C LEU A 131 9.98 15.20 -9.78
N ALA A 132 9.27 15.13 -10.93
CA ALA A 132 8.53 13.96 -11.32
C ALA A 132 9.43 12.72 -11.47
N SER A 133 10.56 12.87 -12.15
CA SER A 133 11.53 11.78 -12.35
C SER A 133 12.11 11.30 -11.01
N GLU A 134 12.48 12.22 -10.10
CA GLU A 134 12.98 11.88 -8.77
C GLU A 134 11.90 11.16 -7.93
N THR A 135 10.68 11.66 -7.96
CA THR A 135 9.56 11.06 -7.22
C THR A 135 9.25 9.65 -7.73
N ALA A 136 9.15 9.46 -9.04
CA ALA A 136 8.95 8.14 -9.65
C ALA A 136 10.07 7.15 -9.29
N ALA A 137 11.33 7.60 -9.32
CA ALA A 137 12.48 6.78 -8.94
C ALA A 137 12.44 6.33 -7.47
N ARG A 138 11.87 7.14 -6.57
CA ARG A 138 11.69 6.82 -5.15
C ARG A 138 10.47 5.93 -4.89
N LEU A 139 9.39 6.10 -5.64
CA LEU A 139 8.16 5.31 -5.49
C LEU A 139 8.32 3.87 -5.96
N LYS A 140 8.97 3.64 -7.10
CA LYS A 140 9.12 2.30 -7.69
C LYS A 140 9.66 1.24 -6.72
N PRO A 141 10.73 1.47 -5.96
CA PRO A 141 11.20 0.49 -4.98
C PRO A 141 10.23 0.31 -3.80
N LEU A 142 9.47 1.34 -3.40
CA LEU A 142 8.47 1.23 -2.34
C LEU A 142 7.30 0.36 -2.78
N VAL A 143 6.79 0.54 -4.00
CA VAL A 143 5.75 -0.31 -4.59
C VAL A 143 6.22 -1.76 -4.71
N ALA A 144 7.48 -1.99 -5.13
CA ALA A 144 8.05 -3.34 -5.19
C ALA A 144 8.11 -4.00 -3.81
N ARG A 145 8.51 -3.26 -2.76
CA ARG A 145 8.50 -3.75 -1.37
C ARG A 145 7.08 -4.03 -0.88
N ALA A 146 6.12 -3.15 -1.15
CA ALA A 146 4.73 -3.38 -0.81
C ALA A 146 4.18 -4.65 -1.49
N GLY A 147 4.53 -4.87 -2.75
CA GLY A 147 4.23 -6.11 -3.46
C GLY A 147 4.85 -7.36 -2.80
N ALA A 148 6.08 -7.26 -2.31
CA ALA A 148 6.74 -8.33 -1.57
C ALA A 148 6.01 -8.63 -0.24
N VAL A 149 5.62 -7.61 0.52
CA VAL A 149 4.81 -7.75 1.75
C VAL A 149 3.49 -8.45 1.45
N ILE A 150 2.75 -7.99 0.44
CA ILE A 150 1.47 -8.59 0.03
C ILE A 150 1.65 -10.08 -0.32
N ASN A 151 2.75 -10.43 -0.98
CA ASN A 151 3.05 -11.80 -1.36
C ASN A 151 3.72 -12.63 -0.24
N GLY A 152 3.98 -12.06 0.91
CA GLY A 152 4.52 -12.75 2.08
C GLY A 152 6.04 -12.95 2.05
N TYR A 153 6.77 -12.39 1.07
CA TYR A 153 8.22 -12.57 0.94
C TYR A 153 9.04 -11.78 1.96
N ASP A 154 8.54 -10.63 2.39
CA ASP A 154 9.26 -9.73 3.32
C ASP A 154 9.08 -10.15 4.79
N ILE A 155 8.08 -10.98 5.08
CA ILE A 155 7.77 -11.48 6.41
C ILE A 155 8.76 -12.57 6.81
N GLU A 156 9.14 -13.43 5.87
CA GLU A 156 10.02 -14.57 6.11
C GLU A 156 11.47 -14.14 6.41
N LYS A 157 11.95 -13.03 5.84
CA LYS A 157 13.30 -12.52 6.07
C LYS A 157 13.52 -11.92 7.46
N SER A 158 12.48 -11.46 8.15
CA SER A 158 12.64 -10.90 9.49
C SER A 158 12.68 -11.99 10.58
N ASP A 159 12.13 -13.16 10.32
CA ASP A 159 12.21 -14.29 11.27
C ASP A 159 13.53 -15.06 11.17
N ASP A 160 14.22 -14.98 10.01
CA ASP A 160 15.49 -15.68 9.77
C ASP A 160 16.75 -14.84 10.10
N MET A 161 16.59 -13.54 10.37
CA MET A 161 17.67 -12.72 10.93
C MET A 161 17.78 -12.95 12.44
N THR A 162 18.52 -13.98 12.82
CA THR A 162 18.86 -14.23 14.22
C THR A 162 19.64 -13.04 14.78
N THR A 163 19.44 -12.78 16.07
CA THR A 163 20.08 -11.69 16.85
C THR A 163 21.62 -11.61 16.63
N GLY A 164 22.25 -12.71 16.20
CA GLY A 164 23.68 -12.79 15.90
C GLY A 164 24.10 -12.09 14.61
N GLU A 165 23.27 -12.09 13.57
CA GLU A 165 23.60 -11.42 12.30
C GLU A 165 23.40 -9.91 12.38
N GLN A 166 22.45 -9.45 13.19
CA GLN A 166 22.29 -8.03 13.49
C GLN A 166 23.47 -7.49 14.28
N GLN A 167 23.99 -8.24 15.25
CA GLN A 167 25.17 -7.85 16.03
C GLN A 167 26.41 -7.83 15.17
N ALA A 168 26.63 -8.82 14.30
CA ALA A 168 27.77 -8.86 13.40
C ALA A 168 27.78 -7.69 12.39
N ALA A 169 26.62 -7.25 11.91
CA ALA A 169 26.51 -6.10 11.02
C ALA A 169 26.80 -4.77 11.74
N VAL A 170 26.45 -4.65 13.02
CA VAL A 170 26.76 -3.48 13.86
C VAL A 170 28.26 -3.45 14.19
N ASP A 171 28.83 -4.59 14.55
CA ASP A 171 30.26 -4.71 14.89
C ASP A 171 31.15 -4.38 13.68
N ALA A 172 30.79 -4.80 12.47
CA ALA A 172 31.48 -4.47 11.22
C ALA A 172 31.43 -2.97 10.86
N LEU A 173 30.45 -2.22 11.37
CA LEU A 173 30.34 -0.77 11.18
C LEU A 173 31.18 0.02 12.20
N LEU A 174 31.49 -0.57 13.35
CA LEU A 174 32.28 0.07 14.43
C LEU A 174 33.80 -0.14 14.31
N GLU A 175 34.24 -1.07 13.44
CA GLU A 175 35.68 -1.34 13.19
C GLU A 175 36.30 -0.50 12.05
N LYS A 176 35.60 0.50 11.52
CA LYS A 176 36.09 1.48 10.54
C LYS A 176 36.19 2.87 11.16
#